data_7d4a1bdaad8c217f2804b130e9159554
#
_entry.id   7d4a1bdaad8c217f2804b130e9159554
#
_cell.length_a   1.000
_cell.length_b   1.000
_cell.length_c   1.000
_cell.angle_alpha   90.00
_cell.angle_beta   90.00
_cell.angle_gamma   90.00
#
_symmetry.space_group_name_H-M   'P 1'
#
loop_
_entity.id
_entity.type
_entity.pdbx_description
1 polymer ?
#
loop_
_entity_poly.entity_id
_entity_poly.type
_entity_poly.pdbx_seq_one_letter_code
_entity_poly.pdbx_strand_id
1 'polypeptide(L)'
;EVLDVFEKEKGKFYIKCLKRDKDILLFNAEKNQGKPEEIIRQLWLIKLTRYYNYPLERIDLEKDIKFGHEIHSKAADIIVYQEDKQTPLIIIETKNPAVDTGLDQLKTYINSEGAPIGVWSNGVEKVILYRPYPREFQTLRDLPRANQTIEDVLESKLTLDVLEKEYDLVKILKIIEELVLAGSGRDSFNEIFKLIYAKLFDEKEAKMRPEQEVLFRSSKDPQLT
;
A
#
# COMPACT_ATOMS: atom_id res chain seq x y z
N GLU A 1 -1.84 20.64 3.54
CA GLU A 1 -0.62 20.28 4.28
C GLU A 1 -0.80 18.89 4.83
N VAL A 2 0.07 17.96 4.42
CA VAL A 2 -0.14 16.54 4.73
C VAL A 2 0.66 16.12 5.95
N LEU A 3 1.90 16.58 6.06
CA LEU A 3 2.81 16.33 7.18
C LEU A 3 3.44 17.64 7.63
N ASP A 4 3.51 17.85 8.94
CA ASP A 4 4.18 19.01 9.56
C ASP A 4 5.59 18.58 9.98
N VAL A 5 6.59 19.03 9.22
CA VAL A 5 8.01 18.79 9.49
C VAL A 5 8.63 20.11 9.96
N PHE A 6 9.26 20.09 11.12
CA PHE A 6 9.83 21.28 11.74
C PHE A 6 11.24 21.01 12.30
N GLU A 7 12.04 22.06 12.35
CA GLU A 7 13.34 22.03 13.00
C GLU A 7 13.16 22.38 14.50
N LYS A 8 13.50 21.47 15.40
CA LYS A 8 13.41 21.64 16.86
C LYS A 8 14.76 21.99 17.48
N GLU A 9 15.82 21.43 16.94
CA GLU A 9 17.21 21.69 17.30
C GLU A 9 17.99 21.91 16.01
N LYS A 10 19.04 22.74 16.04
CA LYS A 10 19.82 23.07 14.83
C LYS A 10 20.25 21.80 14.08
N GLY A 11 19.85 21.72 12.83
CA GLY A 11 20.15 20.57 11.95
C GLY A 11 19.36 19.28 12.29
N LYS A 12 18.37 19.34 13.18
CA LYS A 12 17.52 18.18 13.51
C LYS A 12 16.06 18.47 13.16
N PHE A 13 15.53 17.68 12.24
CA PHE A 13 14.17 17.81 11.73
C PHE A 13 13.27 16.73 12.31
N TYR A 14 12.10 17.14 12.76
CA TYR A 14 11.12 16.31 13.47
C TYR A 14 9.79 16.33 12.78
N ILE A 15 8.97 15.32 13.05
CA ILE A 15 7.56 15.24 12.71
C ILE A 15 6.75 14.95 13.96
N LYS A 16 5.58 15.58 14.07
CA LYS A 16 4.64 15.24 15.14
C LYS A 16 3.88 13.95 14.77
N CYS A 17 3.94 12.93 15.64
CA CYS A 17 3.21 11.70 15.42
C CYS A 17 1.71 11.90 15.61
N LEU A 18 0.91 11.48 14.63
CA LEU A 18 -0.56 11.59 14.69
C LEU A 18 -1.20 10.75 15.81
N LYS A 19 -0.61 9.60 16.13
CA LYS A 19 -1.15 8.67 17.13
C LYS A 19 -0.55 8.90 18.52
N ARG A 20 0.76 9.19 18.54
CA ARG A 20 1.51 9.41 19.80
C ARG A 20 1.73 10.93 19.91
N ASP A 21 1.38 11.53 21.00
CA ASP A 21 1.62 12.98 21.21
C ASP A 21 3.10 13.26 21.50
N LYS A 22 3.97 12.92 20.52
CA LYS A 22 5.42 13.13 20.60
C LYS A 22 6.02 13.51 19.26
N ASP A 23 7.12 14.25 19.33
CA ASP A 23 7.95 14.60 18.18
C ASP A 23 8.91 13.44 17.88
N ILE A 24 9.00 13.05 16.62
CA ILE A 24 9.86 11.96 16.16
C ILE A 24 10.95 12.56 15.27
N LEU A 25 12.21 12.27 15.57
CA LEU A 25 13.34 12.71 14.77
C LEU A 25 13.33 12.00 13.42
N LEU A 26 13.20 12.79 12.35
CA LEU A 26 13.24 12.32 10.94
C LEU A 26 14.63 12.37 10.34
N PHE A 27 15.37 13.45 10.61
CA PHE A 27 16.67 13.67 10.02
C PHE A 27 17.60 14.42 10.97
N ASN A 28 18.86 13.99 11.03
CA ASN A 28 19.94 14.64 11.75
C ASN A 28 21.05 15.01 10.76
N ALA A 29 21.19 16.29 10.46
CA ALA A 29 22.15 16.81 9.48
C ALA A 29 23.60 16.60 9.91
N GLU A 30 23.94 16.67 11.22
CA GLU A 30 25.30 16.47 11.71
C GLU A 30 25.79 15.03 11.46
N LYS A 31 24.86 14.05 11.60
CA LYS A 31 25.16 12.63 11.40
C LYS A 31 24.83 12.13 10.00
N ASN A 32 24.22 12.98 9.16
CA ASN A 32 23.66 12.61 7.86
C ASN A 32 22.78 11.34 7.95
N GLN A 33 21.93 11.27 8.99
CA GLN A 33 21.07 10.11 9.26
C GLN A 33 19.59 10.51 9.16
N GLY A 34 18.84 9.75 8.35
CA GLY A 34 17.41 9.92 8.17
C GLY A 34 16.62 8.67 8.54
N LYS A 35 15.32 8.87 8.81
CA LYS A 35 14.34 7.81 9.05
C LYS A 35 13.19 7.93 8.03
N PRO A 36 13.41 7.62 6.76
CA PRO A 36 12.37 7.74 5.72
C PRO A 36 11.18 6.82 5.98
N GLU A 37 11.37 5.68 6.64
CA GLU A 37 10.30 4.76 7.05
C GLU A 37 9.26 5.44 7.95
N GLU A 38 9.71 6.35 8.83
CA GLU A 38 8.79 7.08 9.71
C GLU A 38 7.87 8.01 8.91
N ILE A 39 8.36 8.64 7.84
CA ILE A 39 7.54 9.44 6.93
C ILE A 39 6.45 8.57 6.30
N ILE A 40 6.81 7.39 5.82
CA ILE A 40 5.88 6.43 5.21
C ILE A 40 4.84 5.97 6.22
N ARG A 41 5.28 5.70 7.47
CA ARG A 41 4.38 5.33 8.57
C ARG A 41 3.35 6.43 8.86
N GLN A 42 3.78 7.70 8.93
CA GLN A 42 2.87 8.82 9.17
C GLN A 42 1.91 9.06 7.99
N LEU A 43 2.37 8.87 6.75
CA LEU A 43 1.50 8.91 5.56
C LEU A 43 0.44 7.81 5.60
N TRP A 44 0.79 6.60 6.03
CA TRP A 44 -0.17 5.53 6.22
C TRP A 44 -1.18 5.83 7.32
N LEU A 45 -0.77 6.46 8.44
CA LEU A 45 -1.71 6.90 9.48
C LEU A 45 -2.73 7.91 8.95
N ILE A 46 -2.27 8.87 8.15
CA ILE A 46 -3.16 9.85 7.50
C ILE A 46 -4.11 9.13 6.54
N LYS A 47 -3.61 8.20 5.74
CA LYS A 47 -4.42 7.45 4.78
C LYS A 47 -5.47 6.59 5.49
N LEU A 48 -5.08 5.89 6.55
CA LEU A 48 -5.99 5.08 7.35
C LEU A 48 -7.10 5.91 7.98
N THR A 49 -6.77 7.06 8.54
CA THR A 49 -7.75 7.89 9.26
C THR A 49 -8.62 8.74 8.35
N ARG A 50 -8.05 9.37 7.30
CA ARG A 50 -8.77 10.32 6.46
C ARG A 50 -9.43 9.69 5.23
N TYR A 51 -8.81 8.65 4.67
CA TYR A 51 -9.33 8.00 3.46
C TYR A 51 -10.12 6.72 3.77
N TYR A 52 -9.56 5.86 4.64
CA TYR A 52 -10.22 4.62 5.03
C TYR A 52 -11.13 4.79 6.26
N ASN A 53 -11.14 5.95 6.91
CA ASN A 53 -11.99 6.33 8.04
C ASN A 53 -11.81 5.46 9.29
N TYR A 54 -10.63 4.86 9.49
CA TYR A 54 -10.35 4.13 10.72
C TYR A 54 -10.11 5.11 11.88
N PRO A 55 -10.86 4.97 13.01
CA PRO A 55 -10.61 5.78 14.20
C PRO A 55 -9.21 5.50 14.77
N LEU A 56 -8.53 6.53 15.26
CA LEU A 56 -7.19 6.38 15.85
C LEU A 56 -7.16 5.38 17.01
N GLU A 57 -8.27 5.19 17.73
CA GLU A 57 -8.39 4.23 18.84
C GLU A 57 -8.29 2.77 18.37
N ARG A 58 -8.52 2.51 17.10
CA ARG A 58 -8.37 1.19 16.46
C ARG A 58 -6.98 0.95 15.87
N ILE A 59 -6.04 1.86 16.08
CA ILE A 59 -4.70 1.80 15.46
C ILE A 59 -3.64 1.76 16.57
N ASP A 60 -2.73 0.80 16.52
CA ASP A 60 -1.52 0.78 17.34
C ASP A 60 -0.26 0.87 16.46
N LEU A 61 0.82 1.38 17.05
CA LEU A 61 2.12 1.55 16.39
C LEU A 61 3.20 0.77 17.13
N GLU A 62 4.13 0.18 16.36
CA GLU A 62 5.32 -0.53 16.88
C GLU A 62 4.94 -1.53 17.98
N LYS A 63 3.95 -2.37 17.68
CA LYS A 63 3.48 -3.38 18.60
C LYS A 63 4.23 -4.69 18.40
N ASP A 64 4.75 -5.24 19.49
CA ASP A 64 5.43 -6.52 19.50
C ASP A 64 4.52 -7.65 19.00
N ILE A 65 5.04 -8.45 18.08
CA ILE A 65 4.35 -9.62 17.54
C ILE A 65 4.67 -10.84 18.40
N LYS A 66 3.62 -11.57 18.78
CA LYS A 66 3.75 -12.79 19.57
C LYS A 66 3.89 -14.01 18.67
N PHE A 67 4.96 -14.78 18.84
CA PHE A 67 5.18 -16.06 18.17
C PHE A 67 5.06 -17.19 19.22
N GLY A 68 3.84 -17.73 19.42
CA GLY A 68 3.59 -18.73 20.44
C GLY A 68 3.84 -18.19 21.86
N HIS A 69 4.71 -18.85 22.61
CA HIS A 69 5.11 -18.43 23.97
C HIS A 69 6.33 -17.51 24.00
N GLU A 70 7.02 -17.31 22.89
CA GLU A 70 8.19 -16.44 22.79
C GLU A 70 7.79 -15.07 22.26
N ILE A 71 8.14 -14.03 23.01
CA ILE A 71 8.04 -12.64 22.55
C ILE A 71 9.30 -12.39 21.72
N HIS A 72 9.19 -12.46 20.40
CA HIS A 72 10.26 -11.99 19.56
C HIS A 72 10.26 -10.47 19.51
N SER A 73 11.44 -9.86 19.54
CA SER A 73 11.68 -8.41 19.53
C SER A 73 11.34 -7.71 18.20
N LYS A 74 10.45 -8.31 17.39
CA LYS A 74 10.01 -7.75 16.12
C LYS A 74 8.61 -7.18 16.29
N ALA A 75 8.49 -5.89 16.06
CA ALA A 75 7.22 -5.17 16.14
C ALA A 75 6.68 -4.90 14.73
N ALA A 76 5.36 -5.01 14.57
CA ALA A 76 4.68 -4.50 13.39
C ALA A 76 4.62 -2.97 13.45
N ASP A 77 4.86 -2.31 12.32
CA ASP A 77 4.86 -0.85 12.25
C ASP A 77 3.51 -0.25 12.61
N ILE A 78 2.43 -0.78 12.02
CA ILE A 78 1.05 -0.35 12.29
C ILE A 78 0.17 -1.58 12.39
N ILE A 79 -0.72 -1.63 13.38
CA ILE A 79 -1.82 -2.59 13.47
C ILE A 79 -3.12 -1.83 13.54
N VAL A 80 -4.07 -2.21 12.69
CA VAL A 80 -5.47 -1.76 12.75
C VAL A 80 -6.31 -2.90 13.29
N TYR A 81 -7.10 -2.61 14.31
CA TYR A 81 -8.00 -3.58 14.94
C TYR A 81 -9.41 -3.51 14.37
N GLN A 82 -10.17 -4.57 14.56
CA GLN A 82 -11.62 -4.57 14.36
C GLN A 82 -12.31 -3.61 15.35
N GLU A 83 -13.62 -3.53 15.32
CA GLU A 83 -14.40 -2.65 16.20
C GLU A 83 -14.23 -2.97 17.69
N ASP A 84 -13.89 -4.21 18.01
CA ASP A 84 -13.59 -4.67 19.38
C ASP A 84 -12.27 -4.10 19.95
N LYS A 85 -11.45 -3.42 19.12
CA LYS A 85 -10.14 -2.84 19.45
C LYS A 85 -9.11 -3.86 19.98
N GLN A 86 -9.33 -5.13 19.73
CA GLN A 86 -8.49 -6.24 20.19
C GLN A 86 -8.10 -7.20 19.08
N THR A 87 -9.04 -7.53 18.19
CA THR A 87 -8.80 -8.46 17.07
C THR A 87 -8.09 -7.74 15.93
N PRO A 88 -6.87 -8.14 15.53
CA PRO A 88 -6.15 -7.54 14.43
C PRO A 88 -6.92 -7.72 13.10
N LEU A 89 -7.08 -6.62 12.36
CA LEU A 89 -7.70 -6.60 11.03
C LEU A 89 -6.66 -6.38 9.92
N ILE A 90 -5.79 -5.39 10.10
CA ILE A 90 -4.77 -5.03 9.12
C ILE A 90 -3.43 -4.88 9.82
N ILE A 91 -2.39 -5.47 9.27
CA ILE A 91 -0.99 -5.24 9.69
C ILE A 91 -0.26 -4.55 8.55
N ILE A 92 0.42 -3.44 8.84
CA ILE A 92 1.21 -2.70 7.86
C ILE A 92 2.67 -2.74 8.26
N GLU A 93 3.52 -3.12 7.32
CA GLU A 93 4.98 -3.08 7.40
C GLU A 93 5.50 -2.03 6.44
N THR A 94 6.22 -1.04 6.97
CA THR A 94 6.83 0.04 6.18
C THR A 94 8.32 -0.20 6.04
N LYS A 95 8.87 0.16 4.89
CA LYS A 95 10.29 0.01 4.58
C LYS A 95 10.85 1.29 3.98
N ASN A 96 12.17 1.43 4.06
CA ASN A 96 12.89 2.48 3.36
C ASN A 96 12.58 2.43 1.85
N PRO A 97 12.43 3.56 1.15
CA PRO A 97 12.18 3.60 -0.29
C PRO A 97 13.16 2.82 -1.16
N ALA A 98 14.39 2.63 -0.69
CA ALA A 98 15.40 1.84 -1.40
C ALA A 98 15.31 0.32 -1.15
N VAL A 99 14.35 -0.14 -0.32
CA VAL A 99 14.20 -1.56 0.07
C VAL A 99 12.96 -2.14 -0.60
N ASP A 100 13.13 -3.26 -1.27
CA ASP A 100 12.08 -4.04 -1.94
C ASP A 100 11.76 -5.36 -1.21
N THR A 101 12.44 -5.64 -0.10
CA THR A 101 12.28 -6.86 0.70
C THR A 101 11.37 -6.64 1.90
N GLY A 102 10.92 -7.74 2.54
CA GLY A 102 10.11 -7.68 3.76
C GLY A 102 8.70 -8.24 3.60
N LEU A 103 8.32 -8.68 2.40
CA LEU A 103 7.01 -9.28 2.17
C LEU A 103 6.83 -10.59 2.96
N ASP A 104 7.88 -11.39 3.11
CA ASP A 104 7.83 -12.63 3.90
C ASP A 104 7.76 -12.34 5.41
N GLN A 105 8.35 -11.24 5.85
CA GLN A 105 8.19 -10.74 7.22
C GLN A 105 6.72 -10.38 7.47
N LEU A 106 6.09 -9.63 6.56
CA LEU A 106 4.66 -9.29 6.62
C LEU A 106 3.79 -10.55 6.66
N LYS A 107 4.00 -11.52 5.74
CA LYS A 107 3.27 -12.80 5.74
C LYS A 107 3.37 -13.52 7.08
N THR A 108 4.56 -13.51 7.68
CA THR A 108 4.79 -14.08 9.01
C THR A 108 3.97 -13.36 10.07
N TYR A 109 3.94 -12.03 10.07
CA TYR A 109 3.20 -11.22 11.04
C TYR A 109 1.69 -11.45 10.95
N ILE A 110 1.11 -11.32 9.74
CA ILE A 110 -0.33 -11.52 9.56
C ILE A 110 -0.78 -12.93 9.88
N ASN A 111 0.10 -13.92 9.67
CA ASN A 111 -0.20 -15.30 10.02
C ASN A 111 -0.14 -15.54 11.55
N SER A 112 0.83 -14.95 12.26
CA SER A 112 1.01 -15.11 13.69
C SER A 112 -0.07 -14.39 14.50
N GLU A 113 -0.41 -13.17 14.13
CA GLU A 113 -1.44 -12.37 14.79
C GLU A 113 -2.87 -12.71 14.33
N GLY A 114 -3.01 -13.56 13.33
CA GLY A 114 -4.32 -13.93 12.79
C GLY A 114 -4.99 -12.84 11.96
N ALA A 115 -4.30 -11.76 11.62
CA ALA A 115 -4.86 -10.68 10.82
C ALA A 115 -5.22 -11.17 9.40
N PRO A 116 -6.41 -10.83 8.86
CA PRO A 116 -6.79 -11.21 7.50
C PRO A 116 -6.10 -10.38 6.42
N ILE A 117 -5.62 -9.19 6.74
CA ILE A 117 -5.04 -8.26 5.75
C ILE A 117 -3.63 -7.85 6.18
N GLY A 118 -2.71 -7.83 5.21
CA GLY A 118 -1.37 -7.28 5.37
C GLY A 118 -1.04 -6.26 4.29
N VAL A 119 -0.29 -5.23 4.65
CA VAL A 119 0.23 -4.22 3.72
C VAL A 119 1.73 -4.13 3.88
N TRP A 120 2.44 -4.30 2.79
CA TRP A 120 3.84 -3.91 2.68
C TRP A 120 3.95 -2.62 1.87
N SER A 121 4.76 -1.66 2.33
CA SER A 121 4.96 -0.43 1.59
C SER A 121 6.32 0.19 1.87
N ASN A 122 7.00 0.63 0.81
CA ASN A 122 8.22 1.44 0.90
C ASN A 122 7.99 2.90 0.49
N GLY A 123 6.73 3.31 0.30
CA GLY A 123 6.35 4.66 -0.13
C GLY A 123 6.38 4.87 -1.64
N VAL A 124 7.12 4.06 -2.40
CA VAL A 124 7.11 4.03 -3.87
C VAL A 124 6.14 2.94 -4.34
N GLU A 125 6.24 1.78 -3.71
CA GLU A 125 5.39 0.62 -4.00
C GLU A 125 4.58 0.21 -2.78
N LYS A 126 3.47 -0.47 -3.03
CA LYS A 126 2.66 -1.12 -2.01
C LYS A 126 2.19 -2.49 -2.50
N VAL A 127 2.13 -3.44 -1.60
CA VAL A 127 1.51 -4.76 -1.81
C VAL A 127 0.49 -4.96 -0.71
N ILE A 128 -0.75 -5.24 -1.07
CA ILE A 128 -1.82 -5.57 -0.14
C ILE A 128 -2.13 -7.05 -0.28
N LEU A 129 -2.05 -7.79 0.82
CA LEU A 129 -2.32 -9.21 0.88
C LEU A 129 -3.60 -9.47 1.67
N TYR A 130 -4.44 -10.33 1.17
CA TYR A 130 -5.54 -10.96 1.87
C TYR A 130 -5.17 -12.40 2.23
N ARG A 131 -5.45 -12.79 3.46
CA ARG A 131 -5.22 -14.13 3.98
C ARG A 131 -6.57 -14.81 4.30
N PRO A 132 -7.19 -15.50 3.32
CA PRO A 132 -8.46 -16.20 3.54
C PRO A 132 -8.31 -17.34 4.55
N TYR A 133 -7.19 -18.05 4.49
CA TYR A 133 -6.85 -19.14 5.39
C TYR A 133 -5.39 -19.04 5.88
N PRO A 134 -5.03 -19.73 6.98
CA PRO A 134 -3.65 -19.76 7.44
C PRO A 134 -2.68 -20.19 6.33
N ARG A 135 -1.62 -19.37 6.10
CA ARG A 135 -0.58 -19.57 5.08
C ARG A 135 -1.03 -19.42 3.62
N GLU A 136 -2.28 -19.08 3.37
CA GLU A 136 -2.77 -18.75 2.03
C GLU A 136 -2.84 -17.23 1.86
N PHE A 137 -2.27 -16.73 0.76
CA PHE A 137 -2.19 -15.29 0.51
C PHE A 137 -2.62 -14.98 -0.91
N GLN A 138 -3.49 -14.01 -1.05
CA GLN A 138 -3.96 -13.46 -2.30
C GLN A 138 -3.68 -11.97 -2.34
N THR A 139 -3.47 -11.40 -3.51
CA THR A 139 -3.33 -9.96 -3.64
C THR A 139 -4.71 -9.30 -3.53
N LEU A 140 -4.81 -8.31 -2.65
CA LEU A 140 -6.00 -7.48 -2.52
C LEU A 140 -5.76 -6.15 -3.24
N ARG A 141 -6.75 -5.66 -3.97
CA ARG A 141 -6.62 -4.43 -4.76
C ARG A 141 -6.51 -3.18 -3.88
N ASP A 142 -7.35 -3.10 -2.87
CA ASP A 142 -7.39 -1.99 -1.92
C ASP A 142 -7.77 -2.48 -0.51
N LEU A 143 -7.68 -1.62 0.48
CA LEU A 143 -8.14 -1.92 1.84
C LEU A 143 -9.63 -1.63 1.98
N PRO A 144 -10.35 -2.40 2.80
CA PRO A 144 -11.69 -2.02 3.21
C PRO A 144 -11.65 -0.71 4.00
N ARG A 145 -12.67 0.11 3.86
CA ARG A 145 -12.92 1.23 4.77
C ARG A 145 -13.42 0.71 6.11
N ALA A 146 -13.39 1.55 7.14
CA ALA A 146 -13.82 1.15 8.49
C ALA A 146 -15.27 0.63 8.58
N ASN A 147 -16.12 1.01 7.61
CA ASN A 147 -17.51 0.58 7.47
C ASN A 147 -17.73 -0.42 6.33
N GLN A 148 -16.66 -1.00 5.76
CA GLN A 148 -16.72 -2.00 4.69
C GLN A 148 -16.19 -3.33 5.19
N THR A 149 -16.69 -4.40 4.60
CA THR A 149 -16.16 -5.75 4.77
C THR A 149 -15.06 -6.06 3.76
N ILE A 150 -14.35 -7.15 3.95
CA ILE A 150 -13.36 -7.62 2.97
C ILE A 150 -14.06 -8.05 1.69
N GLU A 151 -15.22 -8.68 1.82
CA GLU A 151 -16.07 -9.11 0.71
C GLU A 151 -16.46 -7.93 -0.19
N ASP A 152 -16.80 -6.78 0.39
CA ASP A 152 -17.10 -5.56 -0.38
C ASP A 152 -15.93 -5.15 -1.28
N VAL A 153 -14.69 -5.35 -0.81
CA VAL A 153 -13.49 -5.04 -1.61
C VAL A 153 -13.24 -6.10 -2.67
N LEU A 154 -13.44 -7.38 -2.34
CA LEU A 154 -13.27 -8.50 -3.29
C LEU A 154 -14.28 -8.43 -4.43
N GLU A 155 -15.53 -8.06 -4.12
CA GLU A 155 -16.62 -7.94 -5.09
C GLU A 155 -16.61 -6.60 -5.84
N SER A 156 -15.85 -5.61 -5.36
CA SER A 156 -15.83 -4.28 -5.96
C SER A 156 -15.31 -4.31 -7.41
N LYS A 157 -16.07 -3.75 -8.33
CA LYS A 157 -15.69 -3.62 -9.74
C LYS A 157 -14.61 -2.55 -9.92
N LEU A 158 -13.67 -2.80 -10.81
CA LEU A 158 -12.71 -1.80 -11.24
C LEU A 158 -13.35 -0.91 -12.30
N THR A 159 -13.93 0.20 -11.89
CA THR A 159 -14.53 1.17 -12.79
C THR A 159 -13.51 2.20 -13.26
N LEU A 160 -13.84 2.93 -14.34
CA LEU A 160 -12.97 3.99 -14.90
C LEU A 160 -12.70 5.10 -13.86
N ASP A 161 -13.70 5.47 -13.05
CA ASP A 161 -13.58 6.50 -12.00
C ASP A 161 -12.54 6.12 -10.92
N VAL A 162 -12.41 4.83 -10.62
CA VAL A 162 -11.38 4.32 -9.70
C VAL A 162 -10.00 4.37 -10.34
N LEU A 163 -9.88 4.00 -11.64
CA LEU A 163 -8.62 4.03 -12.38
C LEU A 163 -8.07 5.44 -12.55
N GLU A 164 -8.90 6.41 -12.91
CA GLU A 164 -8.49 7.80 -13.11
C GLU A 164 -7.92 8.43 -11.84
N LYS A 165 -8.37 7.98 -10.67
CA LYS A 165 -7.88 8.47 -9.36
C LYS A 165 -6.56 7.84 -8.90
N GLU A 166 -6.25 6.65 -9.39
CA GLU A 166 -5.11 5.87 -8.88
C GLU A 166 -3.88 5.90 -9.78
N TYR A 167 -4.03 6.15 -11.09
CA TYR A 167 -2.95 5.96 -12.05
C TYR A 167 -2.72 7.18 -12.95
N ASP A 168 -1.47 7.64 -12.98
CA ASP A 168 -0.98 8.60 -13.97
C ASP A 168 -0.63 7.84 -15.28
N LEU A 169 -1.56 7.86 -16.22
CA LEU A 169 -1.42 7.19 -17.53
C LEU A 169 -0.20 7.69 -18.31
N VAL A 170 0.16 8.97 -18.19
CA VAL A 170 1.32 9.54 -18.89
C VAL A 170 2.61 8.95 -18.34
N LYS A 171 2.70 8.79 -17.02
CA LYS A 171 3.85 8.15 -16.37
C LYS A 171 3.96 6.68 -16.74
N ILE A 172 2.83 5.97 -16.78
CA ILE A 172 2.79 4.55 -17.19
C ILE A 172 3.24 4.39 -18.65
N LEU A 173 2.76 5.23 -19.56
CA LEU A 173 3.17 5.20 -20.96
C LEU A 173 4.67 5.42 -21.14
N LYS A 174 5.27 6.36 -20.40
CA LYS A 174 6.73 6.57 -20.42
C LYS A 174 7.50 5.34 -19.94
N ILE A 175 7.05 4.70 -18.86
CA ILE A 175 7.66 3.47 -18.36
C ILE A 175 7.55 2.34 -19.39
N ILE A 176 6.43 2.20 -20.06
CA ILE A 176 6.24 1.19 -21.11
C ILE A 176 7.17 1.49 -22.29
N GLU A 177 7.28 2.74 -22.75
CA GLU A 177 8.21 3.15 -23.79
C GLU A 177 9.66 2.80 -23.43
N GLU A 178 10.10 3.12 -22.24
CA GLU A 178 11.47 2.82 -21.77
C GLU A 178 11.72 1.31 -21.70
N LEU A 179 10.79 0.53 -21.16
CA LEU A 179 10.93 -0.92 -21.03
C LEU A 179 10.90 -1.64 -22.39
N VAL A 180 10.09 -1.18 -23.32
CA VAL A 180 9.91 -1.84 -24.61
C VAL A 180 10.98 -1.38 -25.61
N LEU A 181 11.40 -0.12 -25.59
CA LEU A 181 12.48 0.40 -26.44
C LEU A 181 13.85 -0.12 -26.02
N ALA A 182 14.06 -0.40 -24.75
CA ALA A 182 15.34 -0.90 -24.24
C ALA A 182 15.66 -2.36 -24.63
N GLY A 183 14.67 -3.16 -25.08
CA GLY A 183 14.85 -4.62 -25.27
C GLY A 183 14.37 -5.22 -26.59
N SER A 184 13.79 -4.47 -27.53
CA SER A 184 13.08 -5.11 -28.63
C SER A 184 13.41 -4.57 -30.01
N GLY A 185 13.43 -5.49 -30.98
CA GLY A 185 13.47 -5.19 -32.42
C GLY A 185 12.16 -4.56 -32.94
N ARG A 186 12.07 -4.44 -34.23
CA ARG A 186 11.15 -3.61 -35.05
C ARG A 186 9.64 -3.65 -34.72
N ASP A 187 9.13 -4.58 -33.92
CA ASP A 187 7.68 -4.73 -33.66
C ASP A 187 7.15 -4.07 -32.40
N SER A 188 8.04 -3.48 -31.59
CA SER A 188 7.69 -2.86 -30.31
C SER A 188 6.64 -1.77 -30.41
N PHE A 189 6.74 -0.95 -31.45
CA PHE A 189 5.79 0.16 -31.67
C PHE A 189 4.37 -0.37 -31.95
N ASN A 190 4.26 -1.40 -32.77
CA ASN A 190 2.97 -2.00 -33.08
C ASN A 190 2.32 -2.66 -31.87
N GLU A 191 3.11 -3.32 -31.01
CA GLU A 191 2.59 -3.94 -29.81
C GLU A 191 2.17 -2.90 -28.76
N ILE A 192 2.95 -1.83 -28.56
CA ILE A 192 2.56 -0.71 -27.72
C ILE A 192 1.28 -0.06 -28.25
N PHE A 193 1.18 0.15 -29.55
CA PHE A 193 0.01 0.75 -30.16
C PHE A 193 -1.25 -0.11 -29.94
N LYS A 194 -1.15 -1.44 -30.09
CA LYS A 194 -2.25 -2.36 -29.78
C LYS A 194 -2.69 -2.28 -28.32
N LEU A 195 -1.72 -2.23 -27.38
CA LEU A 195 -2.03 -2.11 -25.96
C LEU A 195 -2.73 -0.78 -25.63
N ILE A 196 -2.22 0.32 -26.18
CA ILE A 196 -2.84 1.65 -26.00
C ILE A 196 -4.25 1.65 -26.58
N TYR A 197 -4.43 1.09 -27.80
CA TYR A 197 -5.73 1.05 -28.45
C TYR A 197 -6.73 0.19 -27.67
N ALA A 198 -6.32 -0.99 -27.20
CA ALA A 198 -7.14 -1.86 -26.37
C ALA A 198 -7.55 -1.16 -25.08
N LYS A 199 -6.62 -0.44 -24.43
CA LYS A 199 -6.88 0.34 -23.23
C LYS A 199 -7.88 1.47 -23.50
N LEU A 200 -7.67 2.26 -24.54
CA LEU A 200 -8.57 3.36 -24.91
C LEU A 200 -9.96 2.86 -25.28
N PHE A 201 -10.05 1.71 -25.94
CA PHE A 201 -11.32 1.10 -26.30
C PHE A 201 -12.08 0.65 -25.04
N ASP A 202 -11.40 -0.03 -24.13
CA ASP A 202 -11.99 -0.49 -22.87
C ASP A 202 -12.48 0.68 -22.01
N GLU A 203 -11.69 1.75 -21.89
CA GLU A 203 -12.09 2.97 -21.18
C GLU A 203 -13.27 3.69 -21.86
N LYS A 204 -13.32 3.70 -23.18
CA LYS A 204 -14.45 4.28 -23.92
C LYS A 204 -15.74 3.50 -23.66
N GLU A 205 -15.68 2.17 -23.70
CA GLU A 205 -16.84 1.31 -23.39
C GLU A 205 -17.28 1.49 -21.93
N ALA A 206 -16.35 1.51 -20.97
CA ALA A 206 -16.64 1.75 -19.58
C ALA A 206 -17.24 3.14 -19.32
N LYS A 207 -16.83 4.16 -20.09
CA LYS A 207 -17.42 5.51 -20.01
C LYS A 207 -18.85 5.56 -20.50
N MET A 208 -19.20 4.75 -21.50
CA MET A 208 -20.57 4.62 -22.00
C MET A 208 -21.45 3.80 -21.04
N ARG A 209 -20.84 2.94 -20.23
CA ARG A 209 -21.50 2.05 -19.27
C ARG A 209 -20.77 2.13 -17.93
N PRO A 210 -21.02 3.16 -17.10
CA PRO A 210 -20.22 3.42 -15.88
C PRO A 210 -20.22 2.29 -14.85
N GLU A 211 -21.19 1.38 -14.92
CA GLU A 211 -21.28 0.20 -14.04
C GLU A 211 -20.51 -1.01 -14.58
N GLN A 212 -19.98 -0.91 -15.80
CA GLN A 212 -19.21 -1.99 -16.39
C GLN A 212 -17.80 -2.03 -15.81
N GLU A 213 -17.31 -3.22 -15.51
CA GLU A 213 -15.93 -3.41 -15.08
C GLU A 213 -14.97 -3.13 -16.25
N VAL A 214 -13.87 -2.39 -15.95
CA VAL A 214 -12.78 -2.19 -16.90
C VAL A 214 -12.00 -3.50 -17.03
N LEU A 215 -11.88 -4.01 -18.25
CA LEU A 215 -11.28 -5.32 -18.53
C LEU A 215 -9.76 -5.23 -18.71
N PHE A 216 -9.28 -4.14 -19.33
CA PHE A 216 -7.84 -3.94 -19.55
C PHE A 216 -7.12 -3.50 -18.28
N ARG A 217 -6.68 -4.47 -17.51
CA ARG A 217 -5.98 -4.28 -16.23
C ARG A 217 -4.78 -5.24 -16.13
N SER A 218 -3.75 -4.85 -15.38
CA SER A 218 -2.69 -5.80 -15.08
C SER A 218 -3.18 -6.81 -14.05
N SER A 219 -2.99 -8.10 -14.33
CA SER A 219 -3.11 -9.15 -13.33
C SER A 219 -1.72 -9.51 -12.83
N LYS A 220 -1.56 -9.56 -11.50
CA LYS A 220 -0.37 -10.17 -10.88
C LYS A 220 -0.55 -11.68 -10.66
N ASP A 221 -1.68 -12.23 -11.11
CA ASP A 221 -1.95 -13.66 -11.07
C ASP A 221 -1.29 -14.33 -12.29
N PRO A 222 -0.28 -15.21 -12.08
CA PRO A 222 0.41 -15.88 -13.17
C PRO A 222 -0.51 -16.82 -14.01
N GLN A 223 -1.73 -17.12 -13.53
CA GLN A 223 -2.68 -17.97 -14.23
C GLN A 223 -3.60 -17.20 -15.19
N LEU A 224 -3.54 -15.86 -15.18
CA LEU A 224 -4.39 -14.99 -16.00
C LEU A 224 -3.60 -14.24 -17.09
N THR A 225 -2.35 -14.63 -17.36
CA THR A 225 -1.52 -14.12 -18.47
C THR A 225 -1.43 -15.11 -19.62
#